data_3353183652038799d15cac9067f9a471
#
_entry.id   3353183652038799d15cac9067f9a471
#
_cell.length_a   1.000
_cell.length_b   1.000
_cell.length_c   1.000
_cell.angle_alpha   90.00
_cell.angle_beta   90.00
_cell.angle_gamma   90.00
#
_symmetry.space_group_name_H-M   'P 1'
#
loop_
_entity.id
_entity.type
_entity.pdbx_description
1 polymer ?
#
loop_
_entity_poly.entity_id
_entity_poly.type
_entity_poly.pdbx_seq_one_letter_code
_entity_poly.pdbx_strand_id
1 'polypeptide(L)'
;MANVTVTVLARVKAKEGMQDQVRRECLALIAPSRSEEGCITYDLYQSTDDPTVFVFFENWLSREHVEKHLEKPHCQEFDQRTDGMLVGSEEIVFLKKISSL
;
A
#
# COMPACT_ATOMS: atom_id res chain seq x y z
N MET A 1 -15.13 22.29 10.97
CA MET A 1 -13.92 21.55 11.18
C MET A 1 -13.49 20.80 9.94
N ALA A 2 -12.29 21.02 9.49
CA ALA A 2 -11.80 20.35 8.31
C ALA A 2 -11.54 18.87 8.61
N ASN A 3 -11.93 17.99 7.71
CA ASN A 3 -11.57 16.60 7.80
C ASN A 3 -10.08 16.46 7.50
N VAL A 4 -9.39 15.77 8.35
CA VAL A 4 -7.97 15.53 8.15
C VAL A 4 -7.83 14.18 7.44
N THR A 5 -7.63 14.24 6.13
CA THR A 5 -7.33 13.03 5.38
C THR A 5 -5.90 12.62 5.68
N VAL A 6 -5.64 11.35 5.53
CA VAL A 6 -4.34 10.76 5.80
C VAL A 6 -3.77 10.21 4.50
N THR A 7 -2.53 10.57 4.19
CA THR A 7 -1.82 10.04 3.05
C THR A 7 -0.84 8.98 3.55
N VAL A 8 -0.76 7.87 2.83
CA VAL A 8 0.12 6.77 3.19
C VAL A 8 0.99 6.41 1.99
N LEU A 9 2.27 6.25 2.24
CA LEU A 9 3.17 5.57 1.30
C LEU A 9 3.55 4.24 1.93
N ALA A 10 3.29 3.16 1.20
CA ALA A 10 3.65 1.82 1.64
C ALA A 10 4.60 1.24 0.61
N ARG A 11 5.81 0.91 1.04
CA ARG A 11 6.86 0.43 0.16
C ARG A 11 7.21 -1.00 0.47
N VAL A 12 7.26 -1.84 -0.56
CA VAL A 12 7.73 -3.21 -0.44
C VAL A 12 8.84 -3.44 -1.46
N LYS A 13 9.80 -4.29 -1.10
CA LYS A 13 10.86 -4.66 -2.02
C LYS A 13 10.87 -6.17 -2.17
N ALA A 14 10.75 -6.63 -3.41
CA ALA A 14 10.80 -8.06 -3.72
C ALA A 14 12.25 -8.54 -3.72
N LYS A 15 12.46 -9.77 -3.32
CA LYS A 15 13.74 -10.43 -3.55
C LYS A 15 13.98 -10.52 -5.04
N GLU A 16 15.24 -10.44 -5.44
CA GLU A 16 15.61 -10.52 -6.84
C GLU A 16 15.06 -11.83 -7.45
N GLY A 17 14.40 -11.71 -8.59
CA GLY A 17 13.76 -12.83 -9.26
C GLY A 17 12.33 -13.08 -8.83
N MET A 18 11.84 -12.40 -7.77
CA MET A 18 10.47 -12.56 -7.26
C MET A 18 9.58 -11.38 -7.63
N GLN A 19 10.10 -10.41 -8.38
CA GLN A 19 9.36 -9.18 -8.64
C GLN A 19 8.06 -9.39 -9.41
N ASP A 20 8.01 -10.36 -10.31
CA ASP A 20 6.77 -10.60 -11.08
C ASP A 20 5.67 -11.16 -10.20
N GLN A 21 6.03 -12.05 -9.27
CA GLN A 21 5.07 -12.63 -8.33
C GLN A 21 4.58 -11.58 -7.34
N VAL A 22 5.51 -10.77 -6.79
CA VAL A 22 5.16 -9.70 -5.85
C VAL A 22 4.29 -8.66 -6.56
N ARG A 23 4.61 -8.30 -7.80
CA ARG A 23 3.80 -7.38 -8.59
C ARG A 23 2.37 -7.86 -8.71
N ARG A 24 2.18 -9.15 -8.99
CA ARG A 24 0.87 -9.75 -9.13
C ARG A 24 0.07 -9.66 -7.84
N GLU A 25 0.72 -9.96 -6.71
CA GLU A 25 0.05 -9.87 -5.41
C GLU A 25 -0.27 -8.42 -5.04
N CYS A 26 0.60 -7.49 -5.37
CA CYS A 26 0.33 -6.07 -5.13
C CYS A 26 -0.86 -5.59 -5.95
N LEU A 27 -0.93 -5.99 -7.23
CA LEU A 27 -2.06 -5.61 -8.09
C LEU A 27 -3.38 -6.18 -7.58
N ALA A 28 -3.34 -7.35 -6.95
CA ALA A 28 -4.54 -7.98 -6.41
C ALA A 28 -5.14 -7.20 -5.24
N LEU A 29 -4.38 -6.31 -4.60
CA LEU A 29 -4.87 -5.47 -3.51
C LEU A 29 -5.69 -4.27 -3.99
N ILE A 30 -5.58 -3.89 -5.27
CA ILE A 30 -6.12 -2.61 -5.74
C ILE A 30 -7.65 -2.57 -5.64
N ALA A 31 -8.33 -3.51 -6.29
CA ALA A 31 -9.79 -3.48 -6.34
C ALA A 31 -10.44 -3.60 -4.95
N PRO A 32 -10.05 -4.58 -4.11
CA PRO A 32 -10.68 -4.67 -2.80
C PRO A 32 -10.36 -3.49 -1.89
N SER A 33 -9.16 -2.91 -2.00
CA SER A 33 -8.82 -1.74 -1.18
C SER A 33 -9.62 -0.51 -1.59
N ARG A 34 -9.79 -0.30 -2.89
CA ARG A 34 -10.60 0.81 -3.39
C ARG A 34 -12.06 0.69 -3.00
N SER A 35 -12.54 -0.50 -2.69
CA SER A 35 -13.92 -0.73 -2.24
C SER A 35 -14.11 -0.51 -0.75
N GLU A 36 -13.05 -0.32 0.00
CA GLU A 36 -13.15 -0.14 1.45
C GLU A 36 -13.71 1.24 1.79
N GLU A 37 -14.50 1.28 2.86
CA GLU A 37 -14.98 2.53 3.40
C GLU A 37 -13.79 3.38 3.81
N GLY A 38 -13.83 4.65 3.42
CA GLY A 38 -12.77 5.59 3.76
C GLY A 38 -11.61 5.63 2.79
N CYS A 39 -11.56 4.74 1.80
CA CYS A 39 -10.51 4.78 0.79
C CYS A 39 -10.83 5.84 -0.25
N ILE A 40 -9.96 6.83 -0.37
CA ILE A 40 -10.09 7.91 -1.35
C ILE A 40 -9.25 7.59 -2.58
N THR A 41 -8.00 7.20 -2.35
CA THR A 41 -7.03 6.88 -3.41
C THR A 41 -6.27 5.63 -3.01
N TYR A 42 -6.04 4.73 -3.93
CA TYR A 42 -5.22 3.56 -3.69
C TYR A 42 -4.55 3.18 -5.01
N ASP A 43 -3.32 3.65 -5.20
CA ASP A 43 -2.58 3.48 -6.45
C ASP A 43 -1.27 2.75 -6.20
N LEU A 44 -0.83 1.98 -7.18
CA LEU A 44 0.41 1.21 -7.11
C LEU A 44 1.40 1.73 -8.14
N TYR A 45 2.62 1.92 -7.71
CA TYR A 45 3.72 2.34 -8.57
C TYR A 45 4.87 1.35 -8.45
N GLN A 46 5.61 1.20 -9.52
CA GLN A 46 6.86 0.43 -9.53
C GLN A 46 7.99 1.40 -9.81
N SER A 47 9.10 1.24 -9.10
CA SER A 47 10.26 2.10 -9.31
C SER A 47 10.80 1.90 -10.75
N THR A 48 11.13 3.02 -11.39
CA THR A 48 11.72 2.96 -12.73
C THR A 48 13.19 2.51 -12.68
N ASP A 49 13.85 2.74 -11.56
CA ASP A 49 15.27 2.42 -11.41
C ASP A 49 15.52 1.06 -10.79
N ASP A 50 14.56 0.55 -10.04
CA ASP A 50 14.67 -0.75 -9.37
C ASP A 50 13.35 -1.50 -9.49
N PRO A 51 13.24 -2.44 -10.44
CA PRO A 51 11.96 -3.11 -10.69
C PRO A 51 11.50 -4.02 -9.54
N THR A 52 12.31 -4.22 -8.52
CA THR A 52 11.90 -5.00 -7.34
C THR A 52 11.14 -4.14 -6.33
N VAL A 53 11.11 -2.81 -6.50
CA VAL A 53 10.50 -1.89 -5.54
C VAL A 53 9.12 -1.46 -6.01
N PHE A 54 8.13 -1.63 -5.14
CA PHE A 54 6.75 -1.23 -5.38
C PHE A 54 6.30 -0.30 -4.28
N VAL A 55 5.54 0.73 -4.66
CA VAL A 55 5.06 1.74 -3.72
C VAL A 55 3.57 1.93 -3.93
N PHE A 56 2.81 1.80 -2.84
CA PHE A 56 1.40 2.17 -2.82
C PHE A 56 1.29 3.61 -2.37
N PHE A 57 0.53 4.40 -3.11
CA PHE A 57 0.18 5.76 -2.73
C PHE A 57 -1.30 5.78 -2.40
N GLU A 58 -1.61 6.16 -1.16
CA GLU A 58 -2.96 6.01 -0.63
C GLU A 58 -3.42 7.28 0.06
N ASN A 59 -4.70 7.55 -0.05
CA ASN A 59 -5.35 8.60 0.74
C ASN A 59 -6.59 8.00 1.38
N TRP A 60 -6.76 8.26 2.66
CA TRP A 60 -7.84 7.70 3.47
C TRP A 60 -8.53 8.83 4.24
N LEU A 61 -9.80 8.63 4.59
CA LEU A 61 -10.55 9.62 5.35
C LEU A 61 -9.96 9.85 6.75
N SER A 62 -9.38 8.85 7.36
CA SER A 62 -8.79 8.96 8.68
C SER A 62 -7.76 7.87 8.93
N ARG A 63 -6.97 8.05 9.97
CA ARG A 63 -6.00 7.03 10.38
C ARG A 63 -6.70 5.74 10.81
N GLU A 64 -7.87 5.86 11.42
CA GLU A 64 -8.65 4.70 11.82
C GLU A 64 -9.02 3.83 10.62
N HIS A 65 -9.36 4.46 9.49
CA HIS A 65 -9.65 3.72 8.28
C HIS A 65 -8.44 2.97 7.75
N VAL A 66 -7.24 3.54 7.90
CA VAL A 66 -6.01 2.85 7.54
C VAL A 66 -5.80 1.62 8.43
N GLU A 67 -6.02 1.79 9.74
CA GLU A 67 -5.86 0.68 10.68
C GLU A 67 -6.81 -0.47 10.35
N LYS A 68 -8.05 -0.14 10.02
CA LYS A 68 -9.03 -1.14 9.61
C LYS A 68 -8.63 -1.82 8.32
N HIS A 69 -8.08 -1.05 7.37
CA HIS A 69 -7.59 -1.60 6.11
C HIS A 69 -6.54 -2.68 6.34
N LEU A 70 -5.59 -2.43 7.24
CA LEU A 70 -4.50 -3.36 7.49
C LEU A 70 -4.98 -4.69 8.07
N GLU A 71 -6.18 -4.72 8.65
CA GLU A 71 -6.77 -5.93 9.23
C GLU A 71 -7.65 -6.69 8.26
N LYS A 72 -7.87 -6.17 7.05
CA LYS A 72 -8.77 -6.81 6.09
C LYS A 72 -8.19 -8.12 5.58
N PRO A 73 -9.07 -9.07 5.19
CA PRO A 73 -8.61 -10.35 4.67
C PRO A 73 -7.66 -10.23 3.49
N HIS A 74 -7.89 -9.28 2.59
CA HIS A 74 -7.01 -9.14 1.42
C HIS A 74 -5.59 -8.69 1.81
N CYS A 75 -5.46 -7.89 2.89
CA CYS A 75 -4.14 -7.52 3.38
C CYS A 75 -3.45 -8.69 4.07
N GLN A 76 -4.20 -9.47 4.83
CA GLN A 76 -3.65 -10.67 5.47
C GLN A 76 -3.23 -11.70 4.42
N GLU A 77 -4.01 -11.87 3.37
CA GLU A 77 -3.66 -12.76 2.28
C GLU A 77 -2.41 -12.30 1.56
N PHE A 78 -2.27 -10.98 1.36
CA PHE A 78 -1.06 -10.43 0.76
C PHE A 78 0.17 -10.81 1.59
N ASP A 79 0.09 -10.63 2.89
CA ASP A 79 1.20 -10.96 3.78
C ASP A 79 1.56 -12.43 3.70
N GLN A 80 0.55 -13.30 3.66
CA GLN A 80 0.76 -14.75 3.58
C GLN A 80 1.36 -15.14 2.23
N ARG A 81 0.83 -14.59 1.14
CA ARG A 81 1.26 -14.96 -0.21
C ARG A 81 2.63 -14.44 -0.56
N THR A 82 3.04 -13.33 0.04
CA THR A 82 4.36 -12.75 -0.21
C THR A 82 5.40 -13.16 0.83
N ASP A 83 5.00 -14.01 1.77
CA ASP A 83 5.94 -14.50 2.79
C ASP A 83 7.13 -15.17 2.12
N GLY A 84 8.32 -14.75 2.51
CA GLY A 84 9.56 -15.26 1.92
C GLY A 84 9.94 -14.63 0.58
N MET A 85 9.12 -13.74 0.04
CA MET A 85 9.37 -13.09 -1.24
C MET A 85 9.89 -11.66 -1.12
N LEU A 86 9.85 -11.09 0.09
CA LEU A 86 10.19 -9.69 0.31
C LEU A 86 11.53 -9.55 1.01
N VAL A 87 12.20 -8.42 0.74
CA VAL A 87 13.42 -8.02 1.45
C VAL A 87 12.99 -7.13 2.59
N GLY A 88 13.14 -7.62 3.82
CA GLY A 88 12.77 -6.87 5.01
C GLY A 88 11.27 -6.70 5.15
N SER A 89 10.88 -5.79 6.01
CA SER A 89 9.48 -5.50 6.28
C SER A 89 8.96 -4.43 5.34
N GLU A 90 7.64 -4.41 5.15
CA GLU A 90 6.97 -3.32 4.46
C GLU A 90 7.21 -2.01 5.23
N GLU A 91 7.56 -0.96 4.50
CA GLU A 91 7.74 0.37 5.08
C GLU A 91 6.46 1.16 4.88
N ILE A 92 5.87 1.62 5.97
CA ILE A 92 4.63 2.40 5.93
C ILE A 92 4.91 3.75 6.52
N VAL A 93 4.66 4.82 5.74
CA VAL A 93 4.89 6.19 6.15
C VAL A 93 3.56 6.94 6.11
N PHE A 94 3.19 7.54 7.22
CA PHE A 94 2.00 8.39 7.28
C PHE A 94 2.42 9.82 6.99
N LEU A 95 1.69 10.46 6.10
CA LEU A 95 2.00 11.80 5.63
C LEU A 95 0.77 12.69 5.75
N LYS A 96 0.99 13.98 5.94
CA LYS A 96 -0.06 14.97 5.79
C LYS A 96 0.41 16.02 4.81
N LYS A 97 -0.49 16.48 3.97
CA LYS A 97 -0.15 17.50 3.00
C LYS A 97 0.03 18.84 3.73
N ILE A 98 1.18 19.47 3.54
CA ILE A 98 1.45 20.78 4.13
C ILE A 98 1.46 21.89 3.08
N SER A 99 1.50 21.53 1.80
CA SER A 99 1.42 22.51 0.73
C SER A 99 -0.05 22.84 0.46
N SER A 100 -0.34 24.07 0.11
CA SER A 100 -1.68 24.44 -0.32
C SER A 100 -1.87 23.97 -1.77
N LEU A 101 -3.06 23.42 -2.03
CA LEU A 101 -3.43 22.90 -3.35
C LEU A 101 -2.42 21.89 -3.92
#